data_d1709047fcaab3f7f93a4897065d29b1
#
_entry.id   d1709047fcaab3f7f93a4897065d29b1
#
_cell.length_a   1.000
_cell.length_b   1.000
_cell.length_c   1.000
_cell.angle_alpha   90.00
_cell.angle_beta   90.00
_cell.angle_gamma   90.00
#
_symmetry.space_group_name_H-M   'P 1'
#
loop_
_entity.id
_entity.type
_entity.pdbx_description
1 polymer ?
#
loop_
_entity_poly.entity_id
_entity_poly.type
_entity_poly.pdbx_seq_one_letter_code
_entity_poly.pdbx_strand_id
1 'polypeptide(L)'
;VPTVPTYDNMRVQESTLPDARLNAPDMSPEAMAGHQLEALGQSALQTGARVGSIDADMQNQANLVRVTDAMNQARAAAMNLTFDPQTGYMNQKGSAALDRPSGMALPEEYQQKLQQQLSQIGQGLGNDRQRLMFNQQAQALTTNFTSGVQQHLLREYQTYALNTQDGAIKLETNNAKLNWSNPDQIGQSLDRVRASVYQLGQLRGDPADLTQANMQSVVSNVHREVIQAALENGNPTYAMTYFGQNKGQMTADDILRTQGLVNQATWQQISMGAVQHASAGLTQQMAPSDFDRMVQITLGTESGGQRYGADGQLLTSSAGAKGEMQVMDGTNLNPGFGVKPAQDNSPAERARVGRDYLQAMLQRY
;
A
#
# COMPACT_ATOMS: atom_id res chain seq x y z
N VAL A 1 -34.92 -28.73 -12.81
CA VAL A 1 -35.86 -29.11 -11.74
C VAL A 1 -35.13 -30.09 -10.86
N PRO A 2 -34.82 -29.78 -9.60
CA PRO A 2 -34.19 -30.74 -8.71
C PRO A 2 -35.22 -31.72 -8.15
N THR A 3 -34.96 -33.00 -8.31
CA THR A 3 -35.74 -34.10 -7.77
C THR A 3 -35.39 -34.37 -6.30
N VAL A 4 -36.38 -34.37 -5.44
CA VAL A 4 -36.27 -34.73 -4.02
C VAL A 4 -36.22 -36.25 -3.90
N PRO A 5 -35.31 -36.87 -3.15
CA PRO A 5 -35.30 -38.30 -2.94
C PRO A 5 -36.41 -38.68 -1.93
N THR A 6 -37.25 -39.63 -2.34
CA THR A 6 -38.25 -40.28 -1.48
C THR A 6 -37.60 -41.36 -0.64
N TYR A 7 -37.77 -41.28 0.69
CA TYR A 7 -37.34 -42.34 1.61
C TYR A 7 -38.38 -43.45 1.63
N ASP A 8 -37.93 -44.69 1.30
CA ASP A 8 -38.72 -45.88 1.47
C ASP A 8 -38.80 -46.26 2.96
N ASN A 9 -40.03 -46.49 3.42
CA ASN A 9 -40.32 -46.89 4.78
C ASN A 9 -39.64 -48.24 5.13
N MET A 10 -38.84 -48.25 6.20
CA MET A 10 -38.39 -49.49 6.81
C MET A 10 -39.56 -50.28 7.36
N ARG A 11 -39.81 -51.42 6.79
CA ARG A 11 -40.74 -52.42 7.37
C ARG A 11 -40.13 -52.99 8.63
N VAL A 12 -40.82 -52.78 9.75
CA VAL A 12 -40.50 -53.50 11.01
C VAL A 12 -40.81 -54.96 10.81
N GLN A 13 -39.81 -55.83 10.93
CA GLN A 13 -40.03 -57.28 10.97
C GLN A 13 -40.65 -57.65 12.33
N GLU A 14 -41.87 -58.20 12.29
CA GLU A 14 -42.47 -58.85 13.45
C GLU A 14 -41.66 -60.13 13.80
N SER A 15 -41.00 -60.10 14.94
CA SER A 15 -40.35 -61.27 15.49
C SER A 15 -41.44 -62.13 16.21
N THR A 16 -41.59 -63.33 15.77
CA THR A 16 -42.45 -64.35 16.45
C THR A 16 -41.98 -64.55 17.90
N LEU A 17 -42.86 -64.32 18.85
CA LEU A 17 -42.62 -64.59 20.27
C LEU A 17 -42.29 -66.07 20.48
N PRO A 18 -41.22 -66.40 21.27
CA PRO A 18 -40.93 -67.80 21.61
C PRO A 18 -42.03 -68.35 22.54
N ASP A 19 -42.45 -69.57 22.24
CA ASP A 19 -43.40 -70.35 23.03
C ASP A 19 -42.89 -70.51 24.47
N ALA A 20 -43.44 -69.76 25.41
CA ALA A 20 -43.15 -69.91 26.83
C ALA A 20 -44.02 -71.06 27.39
N ARG A 21 -43.42 -72.23 27.56
CA ARG A 21 -44.00 -73.28 28.38
C ARG A 21 -44.00 -72.81 29.82
N LEU A 22 -45.13 -72.47 30.35
CA LEU A 22 -45.39 -72.19 31.76
C LEU A 22 -45.25 -73.56 32.53
N ASN A 23 -44.08 -73.73 33.14
CA ASN A 23 -44.00 -74.70 34.26
C ASN A 23 -44.76 -74.00 35.43
N ALA A 24 -45.80 -74.65 35.89
CA ALA A 24 -46.56 -74.14 37.05
C ALA A 24 -45.61 -74.10 38.26
N PRO A 25 -45.46 -72.93 38.89
CA PRO A 25 -44.59 -72.85 40.08
C PRO A 25 -45.27 -73.51 41.26
N ASP A 26 -44.43 -74.11 42.09
CA ASP A 26 -44.83 -74.60 43.39
C ASP A 26 -45.47 -73.49 44.24
N MET A 27 -46.75 -73.64 44.57
CA MET A 27 -47.58 -72.62 45.21
C MET A 27 -47.58 -72.78 46.73
N SER A 28 -46.48 -73.23 47.36
CA SER A 28 -46.37 -73.19 48.80
C SER A 28 -46.27 -71.79 49.35
N PRO A 29 -46.91 -71.46 50.49
CA PRO A 29 -46.91 -70.08 51.05
C PRO A 29 -45.49 -69.56 51.35
N GLU A 30 -44.53 -70.40 51.60
CA GLU A 30 -43.13 -70.08 51.88
C GLU A 30 -42.37 -69.75 50.60
N ALA A 31 -42.64 -70.41 49.52
CA ALA A 31 -42.05 -70.18 48.22
C ALA A 31 -42.58 -68.80 47.65
N MET A 32 -43.87 -68.51 47.86
CA MET A 32 -44.45 -67.20 47.44
C MET A 32 -43.86 -66.00 48.19
N ALA A 33 -43.57 -66.15 49.49
CA ALA A 33 -42.94 -65.09 50.27
C ALA A 33 -41.48 -64.86 49.86
N GLY A 34 -40.74 -65.90 49.48
CA GLY A 34 -39.38 -65.83 48.93
C GLY A 34 -39.34 -65.13 47.58
N HIS A 35 -40.25 -65.52 46.66
CA HIS A 35 -40.30 -64.86 45.34
C HIS A 35 -40.81 -63.42 45.38
N GLN A 36 -41.68 -63.02 46.34
CA GLN A 36 -42.09 -61.64 46.55
C GLN A 36 -40.94 -60.79 47.12
N LEU A 37 -40.15 -61.29 48.01
CA LEU A 37 -38.96 -60.62 48.57
C LEU A 37 -37.87 -60.43 47.52
N GLU A 38 -37.64 -61.43 46.68
CA GLU A 38 -36.66 -61.38 45.58
C GLU A 38 -37.11 -60.40 44.48
N ALA A 39 -38.42 -60.41 44.13
CA ALA A 39 -38.99 -59.46 43.20
C ALA A 39 -38.93 -57.99 43.72
N LEU A 40 -39.20 -57.81 45.03
CA LEU A 40 -39.06 -56.49 45.69
C LEU A 40 -37.58 -56.05 45.74
N GLY A 41 -36.66 -57.00 46.00
CA GLY A 41 -35.22 -56.72 45.97
C GLY A 41 -34.72 -56.34 44.60
N GLN A 42 -35.15 -57.05 43.56
CA GLN A 42 -34.79 -56.74 42.19
C GLN A 42 -35.41 -55.41 41.71
N SER A 43 -36.66 -55.14 42.10
CA SER A 43 -37.30 -53.85 41.75
C SER A 43 -36.65 -52.65 42.47
N ALA A 44 -36.22 -52.84 43.72
CA ALA A 44 -35.49 -51.84 44.50
C ALA A 44 -34.11 -51.56 43.90
N LEU A 45 -33.39 -52.63 43.47
CA LEU A 45 -32.11 -52.47 42.76
C LEU A 45 -32.25 -51.82 41.41
N GLN A 46 -33.26 -52.16 40.63
CA GLN A 46 -33.57 -51.52 39.34
C GLN A 46 -33.96 -50.06 39.52
N THR A 47 -34.77 -49.76 40.55
CA THR A 47 -35.18 -48.36 40.84
C THR A 47 -33.98 -47.58 41.34
N GLY A 48 -33.15 -48.14 42.20
CA GLY A 48 -31.88 -47.51 42.67
C GLY A 48 -30.92 -47.24 41.52
N ALA A 49 -30.74 -48.17 40.59
CA ALA A 49 -29.90 -48.01 39.40
C ALA A 49 -30.48 -46.92 38.45
N ARG A 50 -31.80 -46.87 38.26
CA ARG A 50 -32.45 -45.80 37.46
C ARG A 50 -32.32 -44.43 38.11
N VAL A 51 -32.50 -44.31 39.42
CA VAL A 51 -32.35 -43.05 40.15
C VAL A 51 -30.87 -42.61 40.07
N GLY A 52 -29.92 -43.54 40.23
CA GLY A 52 -28.49 -43.25 40.10
C GLY A 52 -28.11 -42.78 38.68
N SER A 53 -28.72 -43.37 37.62
CA SER A 53 -28.48 -42.96 36.26
C SER A 53 -29.06 -41.53 35.97
N ILE A 54 -30.28 -41.27 36.47
CA ILE A 54 -30.92 -39.96 36.33
C ILE A 54 -30.08 -38.87 37.08
N ASP A 55 -29.57 -39.13 38.25
CA ASP A 55 -28.75 -38.21 39.01
C ASP A 55 -27.41 -37.94 38.29
N ALA A 56 -26.79 -38.98 37.77
CA ALA A 56 -25.56 -38.87 36.95
C ALA A 56 -25.81 -38.05 35.67
N ASP A 57 -26.92 -38.23 34.99
CA ASP A 57 -27.28 -37.49 33.79
C ASP A 57 -27.58 -36.03 34.11
N MET A 58 -28.28 -35.75 35.22
CA MET A 58 -28.53 -34.38 35.68
C MET A 58 -27.19 -33.66 36.07
N GLN A 59 -26.29 -34.38 36.74
CA GLN A 59 -24.93 -33.84 37.06
C GLN A 59 -24.13 -33.56 35.79
N ASN A 60 -24.19 -34.44 34.79
CA ASN A 60 -23.52 -34.23 33.52
C ASN A 60 -24.09 -33.02 32.78
N GLN A 61 -25.42 -32.86 32.73
CA GLN A 61 -26.06 -31.68 32.14
C GLN A 61 -25.68 -30.39 32.88
N ALA A 62 -25.70 -30.41 34.21
CA ALA A 62 -25.30 -29.27 35.03
C ALA A 62 -23.81 -28.88 34.77
N ASN A 63 -22.93 -29.87 34.63
CA ASN A 63 -21.53 -29.64 34.28
C ASN A 63 -21.40 -28.97 32.89
N LEU A 64 -22.14 -29.46 31.89
CA LEU A 64 -22.16 -28.88 30.54
C LEU A 64 -22.64 -27.43 30.53
N VAL A 65 -23.73 -27.12 31.26
CA VAL A 65 -24.24 -25.75 31.37
C VAL A 65 -23.20 -24.82 31.99
N ARG A 66 -22.56 -25.25 33.11
CA ARG A 66 -21.51 -24.47 33.77
C ARG A 66 -20.29 -24.23 32.88
N VAL A 67 -19.85 -25.25 32.14
CA VAL A 67 -18.73 -25.14 31.20
C VAL A 67 -19.11 -24.22 30.02
N THR A 68 -20.33 -24.34 29.52
CA THR A 68 -20.82 -23.45 28.46
C THR A 68 -20.83 -21.99 28.87
N ASP A 69 -21.31 -21.71 30.10
CA ASP A 69 -21.28 -20.34 30.66
C ASP A 69 -19.85 -19.83 30.79
N ALA A 70 -18.95 -20.62 31.37
CA ALA A 70 -17.53 -20.27 31.48
C ALA A 70 -16.88 -20.01 30.11
N MET A 71 -17.22 -20.81 29.08
CA MET A 71 -16.72 -20.60 27.73
C MET A 71 -17.28 -19.31 27.07
N ASN A 72 -18.52 -18.95 27.39
CA ASN A 72 -19.08 -17.67 26.94
C ASN A 72 -18.35 -16.48 27.57
N GLN A 73 -18.02 -16.56 28.86
CA GLN A 73 -17.19 -15.56 29.54
C GLN A 73 -15.77 -15.53 28.94
N ALA A 74 -15.16 -16.67 28.63
CA ALA A 74 -13.84 -16.75 28.01
C ALA A 74 -13.85 -16.10 26.60
N ARG A 75 -14.88 -16.35 25.80
CA ARG A 75 -15.03 -15.71 24.49
C ARG A 75 -15.22 -14.19 24.62
N ALA A 76 -16.03 -13.75 25.58
CA ALA A 76 -16.21 -12.31 25.85
C ALA A 76 -14.88 -11.65 26.25
N ALA A 77 -14.08 -12.30 27.10
CA ALA A 77 -12.74 -11.83 27.48
C ALA A 77 -11.80 -11.73 26.27
N ALA A 78 -11.78 -12.76 25.41
CA ALA A 78 -11.00 -12.77 24.17
C ALA A 78 -11.44 -11.66 23.21
N MET A 79 -12.77 -11.42 23.06
CA MET A 79 -13.30 -10.33 22.26
C MET A 79 -12.89 -8.96 22.80
N ASN A 80 -12.94 -8.75 24.12
CA ASN A 80 -12.49 -7.51 24.72
C ASN A 80 -10.99 -7.27 24.48
N LEU A 81 -10.15 -8.30 24.69
CA LEU A 81 -8.72 -8.21 24.38
C LEU A 81 -8.44 -8.00 22.88
N THR A 82 -9.37 -8.34 21.99
CA THR A 82 -9.27 -8.12 20.55
C THR A 82 -9.67 -6.69 20.17
N PHE A 83 -10.86 -6.25 20.61
CA PHE A 83 -11.55 -5.10 20.02
C PHE A 83 -11.71 -3.90 20.96
N ASP A 84 -11.37 -4.02 22.26
CA ASP A 84 -11.48 -2.87 23.17
C ASP A 84 -10.78 -1.64 22.58
N PRO A 85 -11.46 -0.46 22.54
CA PRO A 85 -10.95 0.72 21.87
C PRO A 85 -9.60 1.22 22.42
N GLN A 86 -9.31 0.98 23.69
CA GLN A 86 -8.09 1.46 24.35
C GLN A 86 -7.04 0.36 24.49
N THR A 87 -7.47 -0.85 24.80
CA THR A 87 -6.59 -1.95 25.19
C THR A 87 -6.59 -3.14 24.25
N GLY A 88 -7.50 -3.20 23.26
CA GLY A 88 -7.58 -4.29 22.30
C GLY A 88 -6.39 -4.32 21.35
N TYR A 89 -5.89 -5.52 21.04
CA TYR A 89 -4.69 -5.65 20.19
C TYR A 89 -4.93 -5.12 18.77
N MET A 90 -6.14 -5.19 18.24
CA MET A 90 -6.47 -4.65 16.92
C MET A 90 -6.30 -3.13 16.82
N ASN A 91 -6.28 -2.42 17.94
CA ASN A 91 -6.06 -0.98 18.02
C ASN A 91 -4.58 -0.62 18.28
N GLN A 92 -3.72 -1.59 18.54
CA GLN A 92 -2.28 -1.40 18.60
C GLN A 92 -1.72 -1.38 17.18
N LYS A 93 -1.32 -0.20 16.70
CA LYS A 93 -0.92 0.00 15.29
C LYS A 93 0.53 0.51 15.18
N GLY A 94 1.18 0.16 14.07
CA GLY A 94 2.53 0.63 13.76
C GLY A 94 3.52 0.39 14.89
N SER A 95 4.26 1.42 15.33
CA SER A 95 5.23 1.32 16.42
C SER A 95 4.61 0.83 17.74
N ALA A 96 3.36 1.19 18.03
CA ALA A 96 2.69 0.73 19.26
C ALA A 96 2.43 -0.78 19.28
N ALA A 97 2.34 -1.44 18.12
CA ALA A 97 2.26 -2.90 18.04
C ALA A 97 3.64 -3.57 18.16
N LEU A 98 4.69 -2.88 17.71
CA LEU A 98 6.06 -3.41 17.64
C LEU A 98 6.87 -3.14 18.90
N ASP A 99 6.81 -1.91 19.42
CA ASP A 99 7.55 -1.43 20.58
C ASP A 99 6.61 -1.34 21.78
N ARG A 100 6.46 -2.45 22.50
CA ARG A 100 5.54 -2.50 23.66
C ARG A 100 6.21 -1.94 24.91
N PRO A 101 5.50 -1.11 25.71
CA PRO A 101 6.01 -0.60 26.99
C PRO A 101 6.35 -1.72 27.98
N SER A 102 5.72 -2.89 27.87
CA SER A 102 6.00 -4.07 28.68
C SER A 102 7.35 -4.74 28.35
N GLY A 103 7.98 -4.41 27.22
CA GLY A 103 9.16 -5.09 26.70
C GLY A 103 8.90 -6.50 26.15
N MET A 104 7.64 -6.98 26.20
CA MET A 104 7.22 -8.27 25.64
C MET A 104 6.71 -8.08 24.22
N ALA A 105 6.85 -9.08 23.37
CA ALA A 105 6.21 -9.08 22.06
C ALA A 105 4.67 -9.06 22.20
N LEU A 106 3.97 -8.38 21.29
CA LEU A 106 2.51 -8.25 21.31
C LEU A 106 1.79 -9.61 21.51
N PRO A 107 2.15 -10.71 20.79
CA PRO A 107 1.51 -12.00 20.99
C PRO A 107 1.72 -12.57 22.40
N GLU A 108 2.90 -12.41 22.97
CA GLU A 108 3.22 -12.89 24.32
C GLU A 108 2.42 -12.12 25.38
N GLU A 109 2.38 -10.79 25.27
CA GLU A 109 1.63 -9.92 26.18
C GLU A 109 0.14 -10.28 26.20
N TYR A 110 -0.47 -10.43 25.02
CA TYR A 110 -1.90 -10.73 24.92
C TYR A 110 -2.24 -12.18 25.23
N GLN A 111 -1.34 -13.11 24.93
CA GLN A 111 -1.49 -14.50 25.38
C GLN A 111 -1.49 -14.57 26.93
N GLN A 112 -0.59 -13.86 27.59
CA GLN A 112 -0.53 -13.80 29.05
C GLN A 112 -1.82 -13.19 29.65
N LYS A 113 -2.31 -12.08 29.06
CA LYS A 113 -3.58 -11.46 29.46
C LYS A 113 -4.75 -12.43 29.32
N LEU A 114 -4.85 -13.15 28.21
CA LEU A 114 -5.89 -14.15 28.01
C LEU A 114 -5.77 -15.28 29.01
N GLN A 115 -4.57 -15.83 29.25
CA GLN A 115 -4.33 -16.89 30.23
C GLN A 115 -4.75 -16.46 31.64
N GLN A 116 -4.48 -15.23 32.06
CA GLN A 116 -4.94 -14.69 33.34
C GLN A 116 -6.46 -14.69 33.43
N GLN A 117 -7.17 -14.25 32.40
CA GLN A 117 -8.63 -14.24 32.35
C GLN A 117 -9.19 -15.69 32.38
N LEU A 118 -8.63 -16.60 31.59
CA LEU A 118 -9.05 -18.00 31.57
C LEU A 118 -8.81 -18.68 32.93
N SER A 119 -7.70 -18.39 33.59
CA SER A 119 -7.41 -18.90 34.94
C SER A 119 -8.45 -18.43 35.97
N GLN A 120 -8.81 -17.16 35.95
CA GLN A 120 -9.85 -16.60 36.83
C GLN A 120 -11.22 -17.26 36.60
N ILE A 121 -11.62 -17.42 35.33
CA ILE A 121 -12.87 -18.09 34.95
C ILE A 121 -12.82 -19.57 35.41
N GLY A 122 -11.72 -20.27 35.17
CA GLY A 122 -11.54 -21.68 35.56
C GLY A 122 -11.59 -21.91 37.07
N GLN A 123 -11.09 -20.95 37.90
CA GLN A 123 -11.19 -21.01 39.35
C GLN A 123 -12.64 -20.90 39.86
N GLY A 124 -13.54 -20.26 39.12
CA GLY A 124 -14.97 -20.18 39.41
C GLY A 124 -15.75 -21.49 39.15
N LEU A 125 -15.12 -22.53 38.56
CA LEU A 125 -15.75 -23.81 38.30
C LEU A 125 -15.76 -24.72 39.54
N GLY A 126 -16.90 -25.37 39.75
CA GLY A 126 -17.22 -26.07 41.02
C GLY A 126 -16.49 -27.41 41.20
N ASN A 127 -16.02 -28.09 40.13
CA ASN A 127 -15.37 -29.40 40.24
C ASN A 127 -14.32 -29.63 39.13
N ASP A 128 -13.50 -30.67 39.31
CA ASP A 128 -12.38 -30.98 38.40
C ASP A 128 -12.83 -31.39 36.99
N ARG A 129 -14.01 -32.01 36.88
CA ARG A 129 -14.58 -32.38 35.59
C ARG A 129 -14.94 -31.15 34.75
N GLN A 130 -15.56 -30.15 35.37
CA GLN A 130 -15.84 -28.85 34.71
C GLN A 130 -14.55 -28.18 34.29
N ARG A 131 -13.51 -28.14 35.17
CA ARG A 131 -12.21 -27.55 34.86
C ARG A 131 -11.52 -28.26 33.70
N LEU A 132 -11.56 -29.59 33.68
CA LEU A 132 -10.98 -30.37 32.58
C LEU A 132 -11.65 -30.04 31.24
N MET A 133 -12.98 -30.07 31.20
CA MET A 133 -13.76 -29.77 29.98
C MET A 133 -13.55 -28.34 29.52
N PHE A 134 -13.53 -27.39 30.44
CA PHE A 134 -13.23 -25.97 30.15
C PHE A 134 -11.84 -25.80 29.55
N ASN A 135 -10.79 -26.37 30.19
CA ASN A 135 -9.40 -26.26 29.74
C ASN A 135 -9.21 -26.83 28.35
N GLN A 136 -9.85 -27.96 28.02
CA GLN A 136 -9.80 -28.54 26.66
C GLN A 136 -10.38 -27.57 25.61
N GLN A 137 -11.51 -26.94 25.89
CA GLN A 137 -12.11 -25.96 24.96
C GLN A 137 -11.38 -24.63 24.94
N ALA A 138 -10.87 -24.16 26.09
CA ALA A 138 -10.11 -22.94 26.22
C ALA A 138 -8.76 -23.01 25.47
N GLN A 139 -8.17 -24.20 25.32
CA GLN A 139 -6.95 -24.40 24.55
C GLN A 139 -7.15 -24.03 23.06
N ALA A 140 -8.26 -24.46 22.44
CA ALA A 140 -8.58 -24.10 21.07
C ALA A 140 -8.82 -22.58 20.94
N LEU A 141 -9.52 -21.96 21.90
CA LEU A 141 -9.71 -20.52 21.95
C LEU A 141 -8.37 -19.77 22.02
N THR A 142 -7.46 -20.23 22.88
CA THR A 142 -6.12 -19.64 23.06
C THR A 142 -5.30 -19.73 21.75
N THR A 143 -5.31 -20.90 21.11
CA THR A 143 -4.60 -21.08 19.83
C THR A 143 -5.10 -20.13 18.75
N ASN A 144 -6.42 -20.04 18.58
CA ASN A 144 -7.02 -19.15 17.59
C ASN A 144 -6.76 -17.66 17.91
N PHE A 145 -6.88 -17.28 19.17
CA PHE A 145 -6.60 -15.93 19.62
C PHE A 145 -5.14 -15.55 19.37
N THR A 146 -4.18 -16.38 19.79
CA THR A 146 -2.75 -16.13 19.60
C THR A 146 -2.39 -16.04 18.12
N SER A 147 -2.97 -16.91 17.28
CA SER A 147 -2.81 -16.83 15.82
C SER A 147 -3.33 -15.51 15.26
N GLY A 148 -4.49 -15.03 15.75
CA GLY A 148 -5.04 -13.72 15.38
C GLY A 148 -4.11 -12.56 15.73
N VAL A 149 -3.52 -12.58 16.94
CA VAL A 149 -2.56 -11.55 17.38
C VAL A 149 -1.30 -11.58 16.52
N GLN A 150 -0.77 -12.77 16.21
CA GLN A 150 0.41 -12.92 15.34
C GLN A 150 0.15 -12.37 13.93
N GLN A 151 -1.00 -12.69 13.34
CA GLN A 151 -1.37 -12.19 12.02
C GLN A 151 -1.54 -10.66 12.02
N HIS A 152 -2.10 -10.10 13.10
CA HIS A 152 -2.19 -8.65 13.27
C HIS A 152 -0.80 -8.02 13.34
N LEU A 153 0.09 -8.54 14.18
CA LEU A 153 1.46 -8.05 14.31
C LEU A 153 2.22 -8.07 12.99
N LEU A 154 2.09 -9.15 12.20
CA LEU A 154 2.74 -9.24 10.88
C LEU A 154 2.23 -8.16 9.92
N ARG A 155 0.92 -7.90 9.90
CA ARG A 155 0.34 -6.83 9.07
C ARG A 155 0.81 -5.44 9.51
N GLU A 156 0.84 -5.19 10.82
CA GLU A 156 1.32 -3.92 11.36
C GLU A 156 2.80 -3.71 11.07
N TYR A 157 3.63 -4.76 11.19
CA TYR A 157 5.04 -4.72 10.80
C TYR A 157 5.21 -4.37 9.32
N GLN A 158 4.49 -5.05 8.42
CA GLN A 158 4.56 -4.78 6.99
C GLN A 158 4.12 -3.34 6.68
N THR A 159 2.99 -2.91 7.24
CA THR A 159 2.48 -1.55 7.05
C THR A 159 3.47 -0.50 7.57
N TYR A 160 4.02 -0.71 8.75
CA TYR A 160 4.99 0.19 9.36
C TYR A 160 6.28 0.27 8.53
N ALA A 161 6.81 -0.87 8.09
CA ALA A 161 8.01 -0.93 7.25
C ALA A 161 7.82 -0.20 5.92
N LEU A 162 6.68 -0.42 5.24
CA LEU A 162 6.34 0.28 3.99
C LEU A 162 6.25 1.80 4.22
N ASN A 163 5.52 2.24 5.24
CA ASN A 163 5.38 3.66 5.56
C ASN A 163 6.70 4.32 5.93
N THR A 164 7.59 3.60 6.60
CA THR A 164 8.93 4.08 6.95
C THR A 164 9.77 4.34 5.69
N GLN A 165 9.75 3.44 4.72
CA GLN A 165 10.47 3.64 3.45
C GLN A 165 9.86 4.77 2.61
N ASP A 166 8.53 4.86 2.52
CA ASP A 166 7.86 5.98 1.86
C ASP A 166 8.19 7.32 2.54
N GLY A 167 8.26 7.34 3.87
CA GLY A 167 8.68 8.51 4.64
C GLY A 167 10.13 8.90 4.36
N ALA A 168 11.04 7.93 4.29
CA ALA A 168 12.44 8.16 3.96
C ALA A 168 12.61 8.74 2.54
N ILE A 169 11.88 8.21 1.55
CA ILE A 169 11.89 8.75 0.18
C ILE A 169 11.45 10.22 0.16
N LYS A 170 10.35 10.56 0.84
CA LYS A 170 9.86 11.93 0.93
C LYS A 170 10.85 12.86 1.63
N LEU A 171 11.44 12.41 2.73
CA LEU A 171 12.44 13.17 3.48
C LEU A 171 13.65 13.47 2.60
N GLU A 172 14.21 12.46 1.94
CA GLU A 172 15.39 12.62 1.11
C GLU A 172 15.10 13.43 -0.17
N THR A 173 13.91 13.31 -0.76
CA THR A 173 13.47 14.17 -1.85
C THR A 173 13.42 15.64 -1.42
N ASN A 174 12.89 15.90 -0.22
CA ASN A 174 12.86 17.26 0.33
C ASN A 174 14.26 17.77 0.70
N ASN A 175 15.14 16.91 1.22
CA ASN A 175 16.54 17.26 1.48
C ASN A 175 17.27 17.67 0.18
N ALA A 176 17.09 16.90 -0.91
CA ALA A 176 17.63 17.25 -2.21
C ALA A 176 17.09 18.60 -2.72
N LYS A 177 15.78 18.83 -2.56
CA LYS A 177 15.13 20.10 -2.90
C LYS A 177 15.71 21.29 -2.13
N LEU A 178 15.85 21.17 -0.81
CA LEU A 178 16.38 22.23 0.05
C LEU A 178 17.86 22.51 -0.24
N ASN A 179 18.62 21.51 -0.66
CA ASN A 179 20.03 21.60 -1.00
C ASN A 179 20.25 21.66 -2.53
N TRP A 180 19.30 22.23 -3.27
CA TRP A 180 19.26 22.24 -4.73
C TRP A 180 20.55 22.71 -5.40
N SER A 181 21.35 23.57 -4.72
CA SER A 181 22.60 24.12 -5.23
C SER A 181 23.86 23.33 -4.79
N ASN A 182 23.67 22.24 -4.05
CA ASN A 182 24.79 21.42 -3.55
C ASN A 182 24.75 20.00 -4.18
N PRO A 183 25.55 19.73 -5.22
CA PRO A 183 25.55 18.45 -5.92
C PRO A 183 25.88 17.25 -5.03
N ASP A 184 26.76 17.41 -4.03
CA ASP A 184 27.14 16.31 -3.13
C ASP A 184 25.97 15.89 -2.23
N GLN A 185 25.23 16.87 -1.68
CA GLN A 185 24.04 16.60 -0.87
C GLN A 185 22.92 15.99 -1.70
N ILE A 186 22.72 16.47 -2.92
CA ILE A 186 21.76 15.88 -3.86
C ILE A 186 22.14 14.42 -4.17
N GLY A 187 23.42 14.16 -4.43
CA GLY A 187 23.93 12.81 -4.68
C GLY A 187 23.66 11.86 -3.51
N GLN A 188 23.98 12.27 -2.29
CA GLN A 188 23.70 11.49 -1.07
C GLN A 188 22.18 11.21 -0.89
N SER A 189 21.33 12.22 -1.13
CA SER A 189 19.89 12.03 -1.05
C SER A 189 19.37 11.05 -2.11
N LEU A 190 19.88 11.14 -3.34
CA LEU A 190 19.55 10.20 -4.42
C LEU A 190 19.94 8.76 -4.08
N ASP A 191 21.10 8.55 -3.47
CA ASP A 191 21.55 7.21 -3.08
C ASP A 191 20.66 6.62 -1.98
N ARG A 192 20.26 7.43 -0.98
CA ARG A 192 19.31 7.01 0.05
C ARG A 192 17.91 6.73 -0.54
N VAL A 193 17.44 7.56 -1.47
CA VAL A 193 16.19 7.33 -2.20
C VAL A 193 16.24 5.98 -2.94
N ARG A 194 17.33 5.70 -3.67
CA ARG A 194 17.50 4.42 -4.38
C ARG A 194 17.46 3.23 -3.42
N ALA A 195 18.17 3.34 -2.29
CA ALA A 195 18.16 2.30 -1.26
C ALA A 195 16.74 2.06 -0.70
N SER A 196 16.00 3.14 -0.39
CA SER A 196 14.64 3.04 0.13
C SER A 196 13.65 2.45 -0.89
N VAL A 197 13.74 2.84 -2.17
CA VAL A 197 12.90 2.26 -3.24
C VAL A 197 13.20 0.78 -3.43
N TYR A 198 14.47 0.39 -3.38
CA TYR A 198 14.85 -1.02 -3.46
C TYR A 198 14.27 -1.84 -2.30
N GLN A 199 14.41 -1.34 -1.07
CA GLN A 199 13.81 -1.99 0.12
C GLN A 199 12.29 -2.06 0.03
N LEU A 200 11.66 -1.01 -0.48
CA LEU A 200 10.21 -0.98 -0.70
C LEU A 200 9.75 -2.08 -1.68
N GLY A 201 10.48 -2.26 -2.78
CA GLY A 201 10.25 -3.33 -3.74
C GLY A 201 10.38 -4.72 -3.10
N GLN A 202 11.40 -4.93 -2.25
CA GLN A 202 11.59 -6.18 -1.52
C GLN A 202 10.43 -6.45 -0.54
N LEU A 203 10.00 -5.44 0.22
CA LEU A 203 8.89 -5.56 1.18
C LEU A 203 7.55 -5.85 0.50
N ARG A 204 7.34 -5.35 -0.73
CA ARG A 204 6.14 -5.61 -1.54
C ARG A 204 6.21 -6.92 -2.31
N GLY A 205 7.39 -7.50 -2.48
CA GLY A 205 7.61 -8.62 -3.38
C GLY A 205 7.54 -8.23 -4.86
N ASP A 206 7.89 -6.99 -5.18
CA ASP A 206 7.84 -6.48 -6.55
C ASP A 206 8.87 -7.22 -7.43
N PRO A 207 8.53 -7.57 -8.68
CA PRO A 207 9.50 -8.04 -9.67
C PRO A 207 10.60 -7.00 -9.92
N ALA A 208 11.77 -7.45 -10.34
CA ALA A 208 12.92 -6.59 -10.57
C ALA A 208 12.62 -5.44 -11.55
N ASP A 209 11.91 -5.73 -12.63
CA ASP A 209 11.53 -4.73 -13.65
C ASP A 209 10.61 -3.65 -13.07
N LEU A 210 9.65 -4.03 -12.22
CA LEU A 210 8.76 -3.08 -11.55
C LEU A 210 9.53 -2.22 -10.55
N THR A 211 10.43 -2.83 -9.78
CA THR A 211 11.30 -2.10 -8.85
C THR A 211 12.16 -1.10 -9.60
N GLN A 212 12.72 -1.46 -10.76
CA GLN A 212 13.51 -0.57 -11.60
C GLN A 212 12.69 0.58 -12.18
N ALA A 213 11.47 0.31 -12.67
CA ALA A 213 10.55 1.33 -13.17
C ALA A 213 10.15 2.32 -12.07
N ASN A 214 9.84 1.83 -10.87
CA ASN A 214 9.58 2.66 -9.70
C ASN A 214 10.81 3.50 -9.30
N MET A 215 11.99 2.91 -9.33
CA MET A 215 13.26 3.59 -9.09
C MET A 215 13.44 4.77 -10.05
N GLN A 216 13.27 4.53 -11.34
CA GLN A 216 13.39 5.57 -12.36
C GLN A 216 12.38 6.69 -12.14
N SER A 217 11.13 6.35 -11.82
CA SER A 217 10.07 7.33 -11.55
C SER A 217 10.38 8.20 -10.33
N VAL A 218 10.84 7.60 -9.23
CA VAL A 218 11.15 8.34 -7.99
C VAL A 218 12.40 9.20 -8.16
N VAL A 219 13.46 8.68 -8.77
CA VAL A 219 14.69 9.43 -9.09
C VAL A 219 14.38 10.62 -10.00
N SER A 220 13.55 10.40 -11.03
CA SER A 220 13.06 11.46 -11.91
C SER A 220 12.37 12.58 -11.15
N ASN A 221 11.50 12.22 -10.21
CA ASN A 221 10.82 13.19 -9.35
C ASN A 221 11.82 14.00 -8.49
N VAL A 222 12.84 13.37 -7.91
CA VAL A 222 13.88 14.09 -7.15
C VAL A 222 14.57 15.13 -8.03
N HIS A 223 14.98 14.76 -9.24
CA HIS A 223 15.61 15.70 -10.17
C HIS A 223 14.67 16.85 -10.52
N ARG A 224 13.40 16.59 -10.74
CA ARG A 224 12.40 17.61 -11.02
C ARG A 224 12.24 18.59 -9.86
N GLU A 225 12.18 18.09 -8.59
CA GLU A 225 12.07 18.94 -7.41
C GLU A 225 13.31 19.83 -7.21
N VAL A 226 14.51 19.32 -7.49
CA VAL A 226 15.76 20.10 -7.47
C VAL A 226 15.71 21.22 -8.51
N ILE A 227 15.31 20.91 -9.74
CA ILE A 227 15.21 21.89 -10.82
C ILE A 227 14.16 22.95 -10.47
N GLN A 228 13.01 22.54 -9.98
CA GLN A 228 11.96 23.45 -9.55
C GLN A 228 12.44 24.38 -8.45
N ALA A 229 13.15 23.86 -7.45
CA ALA A 229 13.73 24.68 -6.37
C ALA A 229 14.74 25.70 -6.91
N ALA A 230 15.58 25.32 -7.87
CA ALA A 230 16.49 26.25 -8.52
C ALA A 230 15.76 27.38 -9.23
N LEU A 231 14.64 27.07 -9.92
CA LEU A 231 13.79 28.06 -10.58
C LEU A 231 13.09 28.98 -9.57
N GLU A 232 12.52 28.42 -8.51
CA GLU A 232 11.86 29.15 -7.41
C GLU A 232 12.84 30.10 -6.70
N ASN A 233 14.11 29.76 -6.63
CA ASN A 233 15.17 30.60 -6.08
C ASN A 233 15.80 31.53 -7.13
N GLY A 234 15.19 31.71 -8.29
CA GLY A 234 15.60 32.66 -9.31
C GLY A 234 16.91 32.29 -10.03
N ASN A 235 17.28 31.01 -10.06
CA ASN A 235 18.50 30.55 -10.74
C ASN A 235 18.20 29.61 -11.92
N PRO A 236 17.60 30.09 -13.02
CA PRO A 236 17.30 29.28 -14.19
C PRO A 236 18.55 28.78 -14.91
N THR A 237 19.69 29.47 -14.78
CA THR A 237 20.96 29.01 -15.35
C THR A 237 21.42 27.71 -14.70
N TYR A 238 21.38 27.62 -13.38
CA TYR A 238 21.66 26.38 -12.66
C TYR A 238 20.64 25.28 -13.03
N ALA A 239 19.34 25.61 -13.03
CA ALA A 239 18.29 24.69 -13.40
C ALA A 239 18.51 24.07 -14.77
N MET A 240 18.88 24.87 -15.78
CA MET A 240 19.18 24.40 -17.13
C MET A 240 20.41 23.50 -17.17
N THR A 241 21.50 23.88 -16.48
CA THR A 241 22.74 23.10 -16.42
C THR A 241 22.48 21.76 -15.74
N TYR A 242 21.82 21.78 -14.58
CA TYR A 242 21.47 20.57 -13.83
C TYR A 242 20.55 19.65 -14.62
N PHE A 243 19.53 20.20 -15.28
CA PHE A 243 18.65 19.43 -16.17
C PHE A 243 19.42 18.77 -17.31
N GLY A 244 20.29 19.51 -17.99
CA GLY A 244 21.14 18.98 -19.07
C GLY A 244 21.99 17.78 -18.64
N GLN A 245 22.55 17.83 -17.43
CA GLN A 245 23.39 16.79 -16.87
C GLN A 245 22.61 15.54 -16.41
N ASN A 246 21.37 15.73 -15.92
CA ASN A 246 20.63 14.68 -15.23
C ASN A 246 19.41 14.15 -16.01
N LYS A 247 19.03 14.75 -17.15
CA LYS A 247 17.88 14.32 -17.95
C LYS A 247 17.91 12.83 -18.34
N GLY A 248 19.06 12.21 -18.47
CA GLY A 248 19.21 10.79 -18.74
C GLY A 248 18.71 9.86 -17.61
N GLN A 249 18.50 10.40 -16.41
CA GLN A 249 17.95 9.69 -15.25
C GLN A 249 16.47 10.00 -15.03
N MET A 250 15.86 10.84 -15.86
CA MET A 250 14.46 11.27 -15.75
C MET A 250 13.57 10.45 -16.68
N THR A 251 12.28 10.41 -16.35
CA THR A 251 11.27 9.84 -17.25
C THR A 251 11.00 10.78 -18.43
N ALA A 252 10.55 10.22 -19.55
CA ALA A 252 10.24 11.01 -20.74
C ALA A 252 9.22 12.14 -20.48
N ASP A 253 8.20 11.84 -19.67
CA ASP A 253 7.17 12.79 -19.28
C ASP A 253 7.74 13.96 -18.44
N ASP A 254 8.56 13.63 -17.44
CA ASP A 254 9.22 14.65 -16.61
C ASP A 254 10.24 15.47 -17.41
N ILE A 255 10.93 14.87 -18.39
CA ILE A 255 11.84 15.59 -19.30
C ILE A 255 11.04 16.66 -20.06
N LEU A 256 9.93 16.29 -20.70
CA LEU A 256 9.12 17.23 -21.48
C LEU A 256 8.58 18.39 -20.63
N ARG A 257 8.02 18.08 -19.46
CA ARG A 257 7.49 19.09 -18.53
C ARG A 257 8.57 20.02 -18.01
N THR A 258 9.70 19.44 -17.59
CA THR A 258 10.81 20.21 -17.00
C THR A 258 11.48 21.09 -18.06
N GLN A 259 11.66 20.59 -19.27
CA GLN A 259 12.21 21.36 -20.37
C GLN A 259 11.39 22.63 -20.67
N GLY A 260 10.05 22.49 -20.67
CA GLY A 260 9.15 23.65 -20.84
C GLY A 260 9.35 24.71 -19.75
N LEU A 261 9.39 24.28 -18.48
CA LEU A 261 9.60 25.20 -17.34
C LEU A 261 10.96 25.89 -17.36
N VAL A 262 12.03 25.13 -17.62
CA VAL A 262 13.40 25.67 -17.68
C VAL A 262 13.52 26.67 -18.84
N ASN A 263 13.00 26.35 -20.01
CA ASN A 263 13.01 27.23 -21.15
C ASN A 263 12.27 28.53 -20.84
N GLN A 264 11.05 28.45 -20.31
CA GLN A 264 10.24 29.61 -19.95
C GLN A 264 10.96 30.54 -18.95
N ALA A 265 11.53 29.96 -17.89
CA ALA A 265 12.25 30.74 -16.87
C ALA A 265 13.53 31.39 -17.43
N THR A 266 14.25 30.70 -18.31
CA THR A 266 15.41 31.27 -18.99
C THR A 266 15.03 32.42 -19.91
N TRP A 267 13.92 32.29 -20.66
CA TRP A 267 13.38 33.35 -21.47
C TRP A 267 13.01 34.62 -20.66
N GLN A 268 12.35 34.40 -19.52
CA GLN A 268 11.98 35.52 -18.63
C GLN A 268 13.23 36.26 -18.12
N GLN A 269 14.27 35.54 -17.71
CA GLN A 269 15.53 36.13 -17.24
C GLN A 269 16.21 36.95 -18.32
N ILE A 270 16.30 36.41 -19.54
CA ILE A 270 16.93 37.11 -20.67
C ILE A 270 16.12 38.34 -21.04
N SER A 271 14.78 38.26 -21.08
CA SER A 271 13.89 39.41 -21.39
C SER A 271 14.00 40.51 -20.35
N MET A 272 14.05 40.17 -19.04
CA MET A 272 14.25 41.16 -17.98
C MET A 272 15.61 41.84 -18.07
N GLY A 273 16.67 41.09 -18.37
CA GLY A 273 18.00 41.63 -18.61
C GLY A 273 18.03 42.60 -19.78
N ALA A 274 17.40 42.26 -20.89
CA ALA A 274 17.27 43.14 -22.06
C ALA A 274 16.51 44.42 -21.75
N VAL A 275 15.41 44.36 -20.98
CA VAL A 275 14.63 45.54 -20.54
C VAL A 275 15.45 46.43 -19.61
N GLN A 276 16.21 45.85 -18.66
CA GLN A 276 17.07 46.62 -17.76
C GLN A 276 18.18 47.38 -18.53
N HIS A 277 18.79 46.72 -19.52
CA HIS A 277 19.81 47.37 -20.37
C HIS A 277 19.21 48.47 -21.24
N ALA A 278 18.01 48.30 -21.78
CA ALA A 278 17.30 49.30 -22.56
C ALA A 278 16.90 50.51 -21.71
N SER A 279 16.41 50.29 -20.49
CA SER A 279 16.00 51.35 -19.56
C SER A 279 17.15 52.17 -18.98
N ALA A 280 18.37 51.60 -18.93
CA ALA A 280 19.58 52.28 -18.48
C ALA A 280 20.20 53.21 -19.55
N GLY A 281 19.57 53.38 -20.72
CA GLY A 281 20.07 54.19 -21.81
C GLY A 281 21.36 53.69 -22.46
N LEU A 282 21.73 52.47 -22.16
CA LEU A 282 22.92 51.82 -22.72
C LEU A 282 22.50 51.09 -23.98
N THR A 283 22.94 51.57 -25.15
CA THR A 283 22.88 50.85 -26.43
C THR A 283 23.85 49.66 -26.42
N GLN A 284 23.78 48.84 -25.38
CA GLN A 284 24.59 47.65 -25.31
C GLN A 284 23.86 46.50 -26.02
N GLN A 285 24.36 46.14 -27.19
CA GLN A 285 23.93 44.89 -27.87
C GLN A 285 24.03 43.73 -26.89
N MET A 286 23.00 42.87 -26.89
CA MET A 286 23.09 41.58 -26.18
C MET A 286 24.43 40.90 -26.43
N ALA A 287 25.04 40.36 -25.40
CA ALA A 287 26.26 39.59 -25.57
C ALA A 287 25.98 38.42 -26.57
N PRO A 288 26.87 38.16 -27.52
CA PRO A 288 26.66 37.09 -28.51
C PRO A 288 26.30 35.71 -27.88
N SER A 289 26.84 35.43 -26.69
CA SER A 289 26.57 34.23 -25.93
C SER A 289 25.09 34.12 -25.46
N ASP A 290 24.46 35.23 -25.12
CA ASP A 290 23.06 35.26 -24.67
C ASP A 290 22.09 35.12 -25.83
N PHE A 291 22.43 35.79 -26.96
CA PHE A 291 21.66 35.65 -28.19
C PHE A 291 21.73 34.19 -28.73
N ASP A 292 22.92 33.58 -28.76
CA ASP A 292 23.09 32.21 -29.19
C ASP A 292 22.29 31.26 -28.30
N ARG A 293 22.28 31.46 -26.99
CA ARG A 293 21.46 30.71 -26.05
C ARG A 293 19.98 30.80 -26.35
N MET A 294 19.49 32.04 -26.65
CA MET A 294 18.12 32.29 -27.06
C MET A 294 17.75 31.54 -28.35
N VAL A 295 18.63 31.59 -29.34
CA VAL A 295 18.45 30.83 -30.59
C VAL A 295 18.33 29.32 -30.31
N GLN A 296 19.17 28.78 -29.44
CA GLN A 296 19.07 27.34 -29.08
C GLN A 296 17.77 27.01 -28.36
N ILE A 297 17.28 27.85 -27.47
CA ILE A 297 15.99 27.68 -26.81
C ILE A 297 14.85 27.70 -27.84
N THR A 298 14.89 28.69 -28.76
CA THR A 298 13.88 28.79 -29.82
C THR A 298 13.86 27.55 -30.71
N LEU A 299 15.03 27.06 -31.14
CA LEU A 299 15.15 25.81 -31.90
C LEU A 299 14.56 24.62 -31.15
N GLY A 300 14.85 24.51 -29.85
CA GLY A 300 14.31 23.45 -28.99
C GLY A 300 12.78 23.51 -28.85
N THR A 301 12.23 24.71 -28.73
CA THR A 301 10.78 24.93 -28.54
C THR A 301 9.99 24.75 -29.84
N GLU A 302 10.50 25.30 -30.95
CA GLU A 302 9.77 25.36 -32.23
C GLU A 302 9.83 24.04 -33.01
N SER A 303 10.93 23.31 -32.95
CA SER A 303 11.14 22.13 -33.79
C SER A 303 11.80 20.95 -33.06
N GLY A 304 12.11 21.07 -31.76
CA GLY A 304 12.98 20.11 -31.06
C GLY A 304 14.41 20.09 -31.63
N GLY A 305 14.82 21.17 -32.34
CA GLY A 305 16.12 21.26 -33.02
C GLY A 305 16.15 20.49 -34.35
N GLN A 306 15.01 20.00 -34.84
CA GLN A 306 14.92 19.25 -36.10
C GLN A 306 14.66 20.17 -37.28
N ARG A 307 15.43 19.98 -38.32
CA ARG A 307 15.30 20.70 -39.58
C ARG A 307 14.38 19.98 -40.59
N TYR A 308 14.34 18.67 -40.52
CA TYR A 308 13.59 17.80 -41.45
C TYR A 308 12.67 16.87 -40.67
N GLY A 309 11.53 16.55 -41.27
CA GLY A 309 10.61 15.55 -40.77
C GLY A 309 11.12 14.11 -41.06
N ALA A 310 10.39 13.12 -40.55
CA ALA A 310 10.70 11.70 -40.76
C ALA A 310 10.63 11.27 -42.26
N ASP A 311 9.94 12.06 -43.09
CA ASP A 311 9.80 11.89 -44.53
C ASP A 311 10.97 12.52 -45.33
N GLY A 312 11.96 13.10 -44.67
CA GLY A 312 13.09 13.77 -45.27
C GLY A 312 12.77 15.16 -45.86
N GLN A 313 11.53 15.61 -45.74
CA GLN A 313 11.11 16.94 -46.16
C GLN A 313 11.39 17.96 -45.07
N LEU A 314 11.43 19.26 -45.46
CA LEU A 314 11.58 20.34 -44.48
C LEU A 314 10.44 20.25 -43.43
N LEU A 315 10.80 20.17 -42.14
CA LEU A 315 9.83 20.10 -41.04
C LEU A 315 8.80 21.21 -41.20
N THR A 316 7.53 20.87 -41.31
CA THR A 316 6.43 21.82 -41.49
C THR A 316 5.36 21.59 -40.47
N SER A 317 4.98 22.66 -39.70
CA SER A 317 3.89 22.59 -38.75
C SER A 317 2.52 22.56 -39.42
N SER A 318 1.48 22.23 -38.66
CA SER A 318 0.08 22.28 -39.13
C SER A 318 -0.34 23.71 -39.57
N ALA A 319 0.30 24.72 -39.11
CA ALA A 319 0.08 26.14 -39.47
C ALA A 319 0.90 26.58 -40.71
N GLY A 320 1.77 25.69 -41.24
CA GLY A 320 2.60 26.00 -42.42
C GLY A 320 3.94 26.67 -42.08
N ALA A 321 4.35 26.73 -40.83
CA ALA A 321 5.68 27.20 -40.45
C ALA A 321 6.72 26.13 -40.75
N LYS A 322 7.90 26.52 -41.23
CA LYS A 322 8.87 25.58 -41.80
C LYS A 322 10.27 25.68 -41.20
N GLY A 323 10.94 24.54 -41.17
CA GLY A 323 12.34 24.39 -40.74
C GLY A 323 12.57 24.49 -39.24
N GLU A 324 13.82 24.54 -38.87
CA GLU A 324 14.24 24.48 -37.45
C GLU A 324 13.78 25.68 -36.61
N MET A 325 13.59 26.86 -37.22
CA MET A 325 13.07 28.07 -36.60
C MET A 325 11.57 28.27 -36.80
N GLN A 326 10.88 27.34 -37.44
CA GLN A 326 9.44 27.40 -37.76
C GLN A 326 8.98 28.73 -38.37
N VAL A 327 9.69 29.16 -39.43
CA VAL A 327 9.42 30.45 -40.12
C VAL A 327 8.33 30.26 -41.13
N MET A 328 7.30 31.12 -41.09
CA MET A 328 6.25 31.17 -42.09
C MET A 328 6.79 31.65 -43.46
N ASP A 329 6.21 31.19 -44.56
CA ASP A 329 6.62 31.63 -45.90
C ASP A 329 6.47 33.13 -46.09
N GLY A 330 5.42 33.74 -45.55
CA GLY A 330 5.25 35.21 -45.57
C GLY A 330 6.36 35.96 -44.84
N THR A 331 6.77 35.48 -43.66
CA THR A 331 7.89 36.06 -42.90
C THR A 331 9.22 35.85 -43.61
N ASN A 332 9.41 34.71 -44.27
CA ASN A 332 10.62 34.41 -45.04
C ASN A 332 10.82 35.39 -46.22
N LEU A 333 9.72 35.78 -46.87
CA LEU A 333 9.73 36.68 -48.04
C LEU A 333 9.69 38.18 -47.65
N ASN A 334 9.07 38.50 -46.53
CA ASN A 334 8.96 39.88 -46.02
C ASN A 334 8.98 39.90 -44.49
N PRO A 335 10.17 39.76 -43.88
CA PRO A 335 10.31 39.64 -42.44
C PRO A 335 10.00 40.93 -41.67
N GLY A 336 10.08 42.08 -42.30
CA GLY A 336 9.94 43.37 -41.60
C GLY A 336 11.17 43.70 -40.73
N PHE A 337 11.03 44.67 -39.84
CA PHE A 337 12.01 45.13 -38.84
C PHE A 337 13.43 45.38 -39.39
N GLY A 338 13.57 45.66 -40.68
CA GLY A 338 14.87 45.87 -41.32
C GLY A 338 15.64 44.60 -41.67
N VAL A 339 15.04 43.42 -41.40
CA VAL A 339 15.63 42.15 -41.74
C VAL A 339 15.59 41.89 -43.25
N LYS A 340 16.70 41.43 -43.82
CA LYS A 340 16.75 41.10 -45.25
C LYS A 340 15.90 39.86 -45.56
N PRO A 341 15.02 39.91 -46.57
CA PRO A 341 14.29 38.74 -47.02
C PRO A 341 15.22 37.55 -47.38
N ALA A 342 14.68 36.35 -47.35
CA ALA A 342 15.38 35.17 -47.83
C ALA A 342 15.82 35.32 -49.31
N GLN A 343 17.04 34.96 -49.61
CA GLN A 343 17.56 35.01 -50.97
C GLN A 343 17.07 33.85 -51.83
N ASP A 344 16.78 32.72 -51.17
CA ASP A 344 16.22 31.49 -51.75
C ASP A 344 15.34 30.78 -50.74
N ASN A 345 14.73 29.66 -51.15
CA ASN A 345 13.91 28.80 -50.26
C ASN A 345 14.72 27.74 -49.53
N SER A 346 16.05 27.88 -49.42
CA SER A 346 16.88 26.87 -48.74
C SER A 346 16.58 26.90 -47.22
N PRO A 347 16.73 25.75 -46.56
CA PRO A 347 16.61 25.65 -45.11
C PRO A 347 17.57 26.60 -44.37
N ALA A 348 18.77 26.83 -44.94
CA ALA A 348 19.77 27.72 -44.36
C ALA A 348 19.35 29.20 -44.39
N GLU A 349 18.80 29.69 -45.49
CA GLU A 349 18.27 31.05 -45.64
C GLU A 349 17.05 31.26 -44.72
N ARG A 350 16.19 30.27 -44.61
CA ARG A 350 15.04 30.32 -43.72
C ARG A 350 15.48 30.39 -42.23
N ALA A 351 16.47 29.59 -41.83
CA ALA A 351 17.06 29.68 -40.48
C ALA A 351 17.73 31.05 -40.24
N ARG A 352 18.45 31.59 -41.23
CA ARG A 352 19.03 32.93 -41.15
C ARG A 352 17.93 34.03 -40.91
N VAL A 353 16.88 34.01 -41.73
CA VAL A 353 15.76 34.96 -41.56
C VAL A 353 15.11 34.81 -40.18
N GLY A 354 14.88 33.58 -39.71
CA GLY A 354 14.33 33.36 -38.37
C GLY A 354 15.23 33.92 -37.26
N ARG A 355 16.55 33.70 -37.37
CA ARG A 355 17.55 34.22 -36.42
C ARG A 355 17.63 35.74 -36.46
N ASP A 356 17.73 36.34 -37.65
CA ASP A 356 17.80 37.79 -37.84
C ASP A 356 16.52 38.50 -37.37
N TYR A 357 15.35 37.88 -37.62
CA TYR A 357 14.05 38.36 -37.14
C TYR A 357 13.99 38.35 -35.60
N LEU A 358 14.39 37.25 -34.96
CA LEU A 358 14.48 37.16 -33.53
C LEU A 358 15.41 38.23 -32.93
N GLN A 359 16.57 38.47 -33.55
CA GLN A 359 17.51 39.51 -33.17
C GLN A 359 16.90 40.92 -33.29
N ALA A 360 16.25 41.19 -34.41
CA ALA A 360 15.60 42.47 -34.65
C ALA A 360 14.43 42.76 -33.69
N MET A 361 13.67 41.73 -33.34
CA MET A 361 12.62 41.79 -32.34
C MET A 361 13.17 42.15 -30.94
N LEU A 362 14.27 41.51 -30.55
CA LEU A 362 14.91 41.76 -29.26
C LEU A 362 15.56 43.12 -29.15
N GLN A 363 16.00 43.71 -30.26
CA GLN A 363 16.55 45.08 -30.29
C GLN A 363 15.47 46.16 -30.23
N ARG A 364 14.21 45.83 -30.56
CA ARG A 364 13.12 46.79 -30.63
C ARG A 364 12.34 46.89 -29.33
N TYR A 365 12.27 45.84 -28.55
CA TYR A 365 11.54 45.75 -27.28
C TYR A 365 12.51 45.53 -26.09
#